data_ec63a159501bcb992a5cc052fd6e9add
#
_entry.id   ec63a159501bcb992a5cc052fd6e9add
#
_cell.length_a   1.000
_cell.length_b   1.000
_cell.length_c   1.000
_cell.angle_alpha   90.00
_cell.angle_beta   90.00
_cell.angle_gamma   90.00
#
_symmetry.space_group_name_H-M   'P 1'
#
loop_
_entity.id
_entity.type
_entity.pdbx_description
1 polymer ?
#
loop_
_entity_poly.entity_id
_entity_poly.type
_entity_poly.pdbx_seq_one_letter_code
_entity_poly.pdbx_strand_id
1 'polypeptide(L)'
;MMIRICKASDTEYLKQIGKKTFGETFRSQNKKENIEEYLKTAFTSERMAEELKNPNSYFYFIYFENELAGYLKLNLSNAQTEEIEGNNIEIERIYILRKFQKNGLGKELYKQALKLANDLECENIWLGVWEKNENAIQFYKKLGFYKIGEHVFFMGDEKQIDFIMLKEL
;
A
#
# COMPACT_ATOMS: atom_id res chain seq x y z
N MET A 1 -16.43 9.56 7.70
CA MET A 1 -15.49 8.65 7.01
C MET A 1 -16.13 8.18 5.72
N MET A 2 -15.38 8.24 4.61
CA MET A 2 -15.88 7.84 3.29
C MET A 2 -14.73 7.20 2.50
N ILE A 3 -15.02 6.08 1.81
CA ILE A 3 -14.07 5.44 0.87
C ILE A 3 -14.66 5.56 -0.54
N ARG A 4 -13.83 5.93 -1.50
CA ARG A 4 -14.20 5.90 -2.92
C ARG A 4 -13.06 5.39 -3.81
N ILE A 5 -13.43 4.83 -4.95
CA ILE A 5 -12.45 4.47 -5.97
C ILE A 5 -11.83 5.73 -6.60
N CYS A 6 -10.54 5.66 -6.91
CA CYS A 6 -9.84 6.73 -7.60
C CYS A 6 -10.18 6.76 -9.09
N LYS A 7 -10.16 7.96 -9.66
CA LYS A 7 -10.37 8.22 -11.09
C LYS A 7 -9.07 8.74 -11.72
N ALA A 8 -8.99 8.74 -13.03
CA ALA A 8 -7.85 9.32 -13.76
C ALA A 8 -7.57 10.78 -13.36
N SER A 9 -8.63 11.55 -13.04
CA SER A 9 -8.52 12.93 -12.58
C SER A 9 -7.91 13.08 -11.18
N ASP A 10 -7.69 12.00 -10.44
CA ASP A 10 -7.10 12.00 -9.09
C ASP A 10 -5.57 11.89 -9.09
N THR A 11 -4.93 11.86 -10.25
CA THR A 11 -3.48 11.64 -10.40
C THR A 11 -2.64 12.53 -9.48
N GLU A 12 -2.91 13.83 -9.42
CA GLU A 12 -2.16 14.77 -8.59
C GLU A 12 -2.40 14.57 -7.09
N TYR A 13 -3.63 14.27 -6.69
CA TYR A 13 -3.94 13.92 -5.30
C TYR A 13 -3.24 12.63 -4.88
N LEU A 14 -3.22 11.63 -5.75
CA LEU A 14 -2.53 10.36 -5.49
C LEU A 14 -1.02 10.58 -5.34
N LYS A 15 -0.41 11.37 -6.24
CA LYS A 15 1.00 11.73 -6.14
C LYS A 15 1.33 12.41 -4.81
N GLN A 16 0.55 13.39 -4.42
CA GLN A 16 0.78 14.15 -3.19
C GLN A 16 0.63 13.28 -1.94
N ILE A 17 -0.46 12.51 -1.83
CA ILE A 17 -0.67 11.67 -0.66
C ILE A 17 0.32 10.52 -0.61
N GLY A 18 0.71 9.96 -1.76
CA GLY A 18 1.74 8.94 -1.87
C GLY A 18 3.08 9.43 -1.32
N LYS A 19 3.56 10.56 -1.79
CA LYS A 19 4.80 11.20 -1.30
C LYS A 19 4.75 11.45 0.20
N LYS A 20 3.67 12.04 0.68
CA LYS A 20 3.55 12.43 2.08
C LYS A 20 3.51 11.23 3.01
N THR A 21 2.69 10.24 2.72
CA THR A 21 2.59 9.03 3.54
C THR A 21 3.86 8.20 3.52
N PHE A 22 4.51 8.07 2.36
CA PHE A 22 5.80 7.39 2.24
C PHE A 22 6.87 8.08 3.08
N GLY A 23 6.98 9.39 2.96
CA GLY A 23 7.93 10.18 3.75
C GLY A 23 7.68 10.04 5.27
N GLU A 24 6.43 10.10 5.71
CA GLU A 24 6.07 9.92 7.12
C GLU A 24 6.44 8.52 7.64
N THR A 25 6.40 7.50 6.78
CA THR A 25 6.70 6.12 7.16
C THR A 25 8.20 5.84 7.23
N PHE A 26 8.98 6.32 6.27
CA PHE A 26 10.35 5.87 6.05
C PHE A 26 11.43 6.91 6.39
N ARG A 27 11.09 8.19 6.51
CA ARG A 27 12.08 9.29 6.63
C ARG A 27 12.95 9.20 7.88
N SER A 28 12.42 8.74 9.00
CA SER A 28 13.16 8.68 10.27
C SER A 28 14.24 7.60 10.34
N GLN A 29 14.17 6.60 9.45
CA GLN A 29 15.04 5.42 9.49
C GLN A 29 15.84 5.21 8.20
N ASN A 30 15.88 6.23 7.33
CA ASN A 30 16.61 6.19 6.06
C ASN A 30 17.36 7.51 5.84
N LYS A 31 18.40 7.47 5.03
CA LYS A 31 19.12 8.67 4.64
C LYS A 31 18.20 9.62 3.88
N LYS A 32 18.29 10.91 4.19
CA LYS A 32 17.48 11.96 3.57
C LYS A 32 17.57 11.94 2.05
N GLU A 33 18.80 11.81 1.52
CA GLU A 33 19.08 11.79 0.08
C GLU A 33 18.37 10.61 -0.60
N ASN A 34 18.38 9.44 0.02
CA ASN A 34 17.75 8.24 -0.50
C ASN A 34 16.23 8.37 -0.54
N ILE A 35 15.63 8.94 0.50
CA ILE A 35 14.19 9.20 0.55
C ILE A 35 13.79 10.21 -0.52
N GLU A 36 14.50 11.32 -0.64
CA GLU A 36 14.16 12.38 -1.61
C GLU A 36 14.28 11.89 -3.05
N GLU A 37 15.34 11.12 -3.36
CA GLU A 37 15.51 10.53 -4.69
C GLU A 37 14.40 9.52 -5.01
N TYR A 38 14.05 8.65 -4.07
CA TYR A 38 12.97 7.70 -4.23
C TYR A 38 11.64 8.41 -4.49
N LEU A 39 11.32 9.44 -3.72
CA LEU A 39 10.07 10.20 -3.88
C LEU A 39 9.97 10.89 -5.24
N LYS A 40 11.08 11.37 -5.79
CA LYS A 40 11.12 11.98 -7.12
C LYS A 40 10.85 10.98 -8.24
N THR A 41 11.30 9.75 -8.11
CA THR A 41 11.20 8.73 -9.15
C THR A 41 9.93 7.88 -9.04
N ALA A 42 9.51 7.55 -7.83
CA ALA A 42 8.36 6.67 -7.59
C ALA A 42 7.00 7.39 -7.69
N PHE A 43 6.94 8.67 -7.33
CA PHE A 43 5.70 9.44 -7.28
C PHE A 43 5.73 10.62 -8.27
N THR A 44 5.84 10.31 -9.55
CA THR A 44 5.68 11.28 -10.63
C THR A 44 4.25 11.29 -11.13
N SER A 45 3.81 12.38 -11.76
CA SER A 45 2.46 12.48 -12.36
C SER A 45 2.28 11.42 -13.45
N GLU A 46 3.30 11.21 -14.29
CA GLU A 46 3.28 10.21 -15.36
C GLU A 46 3.11 8.79 -14.80
N ARG A 47 3.89 8.44 -13.78
CA ARG A 47 3.84 7.12 -13.16
C ARG A 47 2.50 6.88 -12.46
N MET A 48 1.98 7.86 -11.74
CA MET A 48 0.67 7.73 -11.08
C MET A 48 -0.45 7.60 -12.10
N ALA A 49 -0.39 8.34 -13.20
CA ALA A 49 -1.37 8.22 -14.29
C ALA A 49 -1.33 6.82 -14.94
N GLU A 50 -0.14 6.28 -15.18
CA GLU A 50 0.02 4.92 -15.73
C GLU A 50 -0.51 3.86 -14.76
N GLU A 51 -0.17 3.97 -13.48
CA GLU A 51 -0.66 3.03 -12.45
C GLU A 51 -2.18 3.07 -12.34
N LEU A 52 -2.81 4.25 -12.40
CA LEU A 52 -4.27 4.41 -12.37
C LEU A 52 -4.97 3.83 -13.59
N LYS A 53 -4.28 3.76 -14.74
CA LYS A 53 -4.81 3.16 -15.99
C LYS A 53 -4.69 1.64 -16.03
N ASN A 54 -3.86 1.03 -15.18
CA ASN A 54 -3.68 -0.41 -15.18
C ASN A 54 -4.98 -1.10 -14.75
N PRO A 55 -5.60 -1.93 -15.62
CA PRO A 55 -6.88 -2.58 -15.31
C PRO A 55 -6.79 -3.61 -14.17
N ASN A 56 -5.57 -4.05 -13.82
CA ASN A 56 -5.32 -4.98 -12.73
C ASN A 56 -4.90 -4.29 -11.42
N SER A 57 -4.95 -2.96 -11.37
CA SER A 57 -4.68 -2.17 -10.17
C SER A 57 -5.91 -1.37 -9.75
N TYR A 58 -6.22 -1.43 -8.48
CA TYR A 58 -7.37 -0.74 -7.89
C TYR A 58 -6.89 0.22 -6.83
N PHE A 59 -7.28 1.48 -6.96
CA PHE A 59 -6.93 2.53 -6.01
C PHE A 59 -8.18 3.05 -5.31
N TYR A 60 -8.09 3.20 -3.99
CA TYR A 60 -9.16 3.78 -3.17
C TYR A 60 -8.60 4.90 -2.30
N PHE A 61 -9.32 6.00 -2.23
CA PHE A 61 -9.09 7.04 -1.25
C PHE A 61 -10.00 6.86 -0.03
N ILE A 62 -9.48 7.18 1.14
CA ILE A 62 -10.28 7.30 2.36
C ILE A 62 -10.23 8.74 2.88
N TYR A 63 -11.39 9.25 3.18
CA TYR A 63 -11.59 10.60 3.74
C TYR A 63 -12.04 10.50 5.19
N PHE A 64 -11.52 11.39 6.02
CA PHE A 64 -11.89 11.54 7.42
C PHE A 64 -12.08 13.04 7.69
N GLU A 65 -13.20 13.41 8.30
CA GLU A 65 -13.55 14.82 8.54
C GLU A 65 -13.45 15.72 7.28
N ASN A 66 -13.88 15.17 6.14
CA ASN A 66 -13.83 15.81 4.81
C ASN A 66 -12.42 16.08 4.25
N GLU A 67 -11.37 15.55 4.89
CA GLU A 67 -10.01 15.61 4.38
C GLU A 67 -9.56 14.24 3.81
N LEU A 68 -8.74 14.28 2.76
CA LEU A 68 -8.08 13.07 2.24
C LEU A 68 -7.09 12.55 3.30
N ALA A 69 -7.40 11.39 3.88
CA ALA A 69 -6.67 10.85 5.03
C ALA A 69 -5.69 9.73 4.68
N GLY A 70 -5.92 9.04 3.57
CA GLY A 70 -5.09 7.91 3.19
C GLY A 70 -5.52 7.28 1.87
N TYR A 71 -4.84 6.20 1.49
CA TYR A 71 -5.19 5.46 0.28
C TYR A 71 -4.78 3.99 0.35
N LEU A 72 -5.38 3.22 -0.54
CA LEU A 72 -5.16 1.80 -0.73
C LEU A 72 -4.85 1.53 -2.20
N LYS A 73 -3.82 0.74 -2.49
CA LYS A 73 -3.57 0.15 -3.81
C LYS A 73 -3.60 -1.36 -3.72
N LEU A 74 -4.44 -1.96 -4.54
CA LEU A 74 -4.59 -3.42 -4.69
C LEU A 74 -4.17 -3.84 -6.08
N ASN A 75 -3.49 -4.97 -6.21
CA ASN A 75 -3.08 -5.53 -7.48
C ASN A 75 -3.59 -6.95 -7.66
N LEU A 76 -3.94 -7.26 -8.89
CA LEU A 76 -4.32 -8.59 -9.36
C LEU A 76 -3.41 -9.03 -10.50
N SER A 77 -3.39 -10.31 -10.76
CA SER A 77 -2.71 -10.88 -11.94
C SER A 77 -1.28 -10.35 -12.11
N ASN A 78 -0.93 -9.88 -13.29
CA ASN A 78 0.42 -9.39 -13.60
C ASN A 78 0.79 -8.01 -13.02
N ALA A 79 -0.16 -7.32 -12.38
CA ALA A 79 0.14 -6.09 -11.64
C ALA A 79 0.76 -6.36 -10.27
N GLN A 80 0.66 -7.59 -9.75
CA GLN A 80 1.28 -7.98 -8.48
C GLN A 80 2.80 -7.88 -8.56
N THR A 81 3.43 -7.51 -7.46
CA THR A 81 4.89 -7.28 -7.38
C THR A 81 5.70 -8.56 -7.19
N GLU A 82 5.05 -9.66 -6.80
CA GLU A 82 5.64 -10.99 -6.63
C GLU A 82 4.72 -12.04 -7.26
N GLU A 83 5.32 -13.15 -7.69
CA GLU A 83 4.58 -14.33 -8.13
C GLU A 83 4.34 -15.26 -6.94
N ILE A 84 3.10 -15.38 -6.52
CA ILE A 84 2.66 -16.29 -5.45
C ILE A 84 1.62 -17.22 -6.05
N GLU A 85 1.79 -18.53 -5.83
CA GLU A 85 0.87 -19.53 -6.36
C GLU A 85 -0.56 -19.32 -5.84
N GLY A 86 -1.54 -19.48 -6.74
CA GLY A 86 -2.96 -19.34 -6.44
C GLY A 86 -3.61 -18.07 -6.99
N ASN A 87 -4.89 -17.94 -6.77
CA ASN A 87 -5.67 -16.74 -7.13
C ASN A 87 -5.56 -15.71 -6.01
N ASN A 88 -4.62 -14.79 -6.15
CA ASN A 88 -4.23 -13.88 -5.09
C ASN A 88 -4.56 -12.42 -5.41
N ILE A 89 -4.77 -11.64 -4.35
CA ILE A 89 -4.79 -10.18 -4.39
C ILE A 89 -3.70 -9.64 -3.48
N GLU A 90 -2.94 -8.66 -3.98
CA GLU A 90 -1.90 -7.96 -3.23
C GLU A 90 -2.42 -6.64 -2.67
N ILE A 91 -2.13 -6.37 -1.41
CA ILE A 91 -2.15 -5.01 -0.87
C ILE A 91 -0.75 -4.43 -1.08
N GLU A 92 -0.54 -3.70 -2.17
CA GLU A 92 0.77 -3.08 -2.44
C GLU A 92 1.01 -1.86 -1.54
N ARG A 93 -0.04 -1.06 -1.32
CA ARG A 93 0.04 0.15 -0.50
C ARG A 93 -1.22 0.31 0.33
N ILE A 94 -1.05 0.53 1.61
CA ILE A 94 -2.11 0.91 2.54
C ILE A 94 -1.53 1.91 3.53
N TYR A 95 -1.83 3.18 3.34
CA TYR A 95 -1.22 4.28 4.08
C TYR A 95 -2.26 5.26 4.59
N ILE A 96 -2.09 5.67 5.84
CA ILE A 96 -2.87 6.72 6.49
C ILE A 96 -1.92 7.82 6.93
N LEU A 97 -2.25 9.07 6.63
CA LEU A 97 -1.52 10.23 7.13
C LEU A 97 -1.40 10.18 8.66
N ARG A 98 -0.22 10.47 9.18
CA ARG A 98 0.09 10.37 10.62
C ARG A 98 -0.96 11.07 11.49
N LYS A 99 -1.40 12.25 11.09
CA LYS A 99 -2.43 13.03 11.83
C LYS A 99 -3.78 12.33 11.95
N PHE A 100 -4.07 11.36 11.08
CA PHE A 100 -5.33 10.61 11.08
C PHE A 100 -5.18 9.16 11.55
N GLN A 101 -3.97 8.73 11.93
CA GLN A 101 -3.77 7.39 12.47
C GLN A 101 -4.50 7.21 13.81
N LYS A 102 -4.72 5.96 14.22
CA LYS A 102 -5.45 5.57 15.44
C LYS A 102 -6.95 5.89 15.43
N ASN A 103 -7.52 6.25 14.27
CA ASN A 103 -8.95 6.43 14.07
C ASN A 103 -9.62 5.24 13.36
N GLY A 104 -8.95 4.10 13.28
CA GLY A 104 -9.48 2.88 12.65
C GLY A 104 -9.47 2.87 11.12
N LEU A 105 -8.92 3.90 10.46
CA LEU A 105 -8.97 4.07 9.00
C LEU A 105 -8.26 2.94 8.24
N GLY A 106 -7.13 2.47 8.76
CA GLY A 106 -6.41 1.33 8.17
C GLY A 106 -7.26 0.06 8.14
N LYS A 107 -8.04 -0.17 9.20
CA LYS A 107 -8.98 -1.30 9.26
C LYS A 107 -10.11 -1.17 8.24
N GLU A 108 -10.59 0.03 8.00
CA GLU A 108 -11.64 0.27 7.01
C GLU A 108 -11.11 0.07 5.58
N LEU A 109 -9.89 0.54 5.28
CA LEU A 109 -9.24 0.22 3.99
C LEU A 109 -8.99 -1.28 3.82
N TYR A 110 -8.60 -1.97 4.88
CA TYR A 110 -8.46 -3.43 4.85
C TYR A 110 -9.79 -4.14 4.58
N LYS A 111 -10.90 -3.69 5.17
CA LYS A 111 -12.23 -4.22 4.85
C LYS A 111 -12.59 -4.03 3.37
N GLN A 112 -12.20 -2.90 2.78
CA GLN A 112 -12.38 -2.66 1.35
C GLN A 112 -11.56 -3.64 0.51
N ALA A 113 -10.32 -3.95 0.93
CA ALA A 113 -9.50 -4.96 0.27
C ALA A 113 -10.14 -6.36 0.34
N LEU A 114 -10.63 -6.75 1.52
CA LEU A 114 -11.34 -8.02 1.71
C LEU A 114 -12.60 -8.09 0.85
N LYS A 115 -13.37 -7.00 0.77
CA LYS A 115 -14.56 -6.96 -0.06
C LYS A 115 -14.23 -7.25 -1.51
N LEU A 116 -13.22 -6.56 -2.08
CA LEU A 116 -12.80 -6.80 -3.45
C LEU A 116 -12.28 -8.22 -3.66
N ALA A 117 -11.46 -8.73 -2.72
CA ALA A 117 -10.95 -10.10 -2.77
C ALA A 117 -12.08 -11.14 -2.82
N ASN A 118 -13.10 -10.96 -1.99
CA ASN A 118 -14.27 -11.86 -1.97
C ASN A 118 -15.10 -11.72 -3.25
N ASP A 119 -15.34 -10.50 -3.73
CA ASP A 119 -16.10 -10.25 -4.97
C ASP A 119 -15.43 -10.90 -6.20
N LEU A 120 -14.10 -11.03 -6.16
CA LEU A 120 -13.27 -11.64 -7.21
C LEU A 120 -12.88 -13.10 -6.92
N GLU A 121 -13.43 -13.69 -5.88
CA GLU A 121 -13.19 -15.09 -5.49
C GLU A 121 -11.69 -15.41 -5.31
N CYS A 122 -10.92 -14.46 -4.76
CA CYS A 122 -9.50 -14.68 -4.45
C CYS A 122 -9.35 -15.70 -3.32
N GLU A 123 -8.33 -16.55 -3.43
CA GLU A 123 -8.00 -17.56 -2.42
C GLU A 123 -7.19 -16.98 -1.26
N ASN A 124 -6.32 -16.01 -1.58
CA ASN A 124 -5.42 -15.40 -0.61
C ASN A 124 -5.33 -13.89 -0.81
N ILE A 125 -5.03 -13.20 0.29
CA ILE A 125 -4.60 -11.81 0.29
C ILE A 125 -3.20 -11.73 0.88
N TRP A 126 -2.30 -10.98 0.24
CA TRP A 126 -0.92 -10.87 0.67
C TRP A 126 -0.38 -9.46 0.56
N LEU A 127 0.75 -9.21 1.20
CA LEU A 127 1.44 -7.92 1.20
C LEU A 127 2.93 -8.08 1.49
N GLY A 128 3.70 -7.07 1.10
CA GLY A 128 5.05 -6.85 1.57
C GLY A 128 5.05 -5.78 2.66
N VAL A 129 5.78 -6.01 3.73
CA VAL A 129 5.93 -5.04 4.81
C VAL A 129 7.39 -4.96 5.25
N TRP A 130 7.92 -3.74 5.36
CA TRP A 130 9.28 -3.53 5.82
C TRP A 130 9.51 -4.15 7.21
N GLU A 131 10.59 -4.92 7.36
CA GLU A 131 10.89 -5.65 8.61
C GLU A 131 11.00 -4.73 9.83
N LYS A 132 11.36 -3.45 9.65
CA LYS A 132 11.47 -2.46 10.73
C LYS A 132 10.15 -1.74 11.04
N ASN A 133 9.11 -1.96 10.25
CA ASN A 133 7.78 -1.38 10.50
C ASN A 133 6.99 -2.27 11.45
N GLU A 134 7.40 -2.31 12.71
CA GLU A 134 6.82 -3.18 13.74
C GLU A 134 5.33 -2.93 13.96
N ASN A 135 4.90 -1.68 13.91
CA ASN A 135 3.48 -1.32 14.08
C ASN A 135 2.61 -1.94 12.96
N ALA A 136 3.06 -1.87 11.72
CA ALA A 136 2.35 -2.47 10.59
C ALA A 136 2.36 -4.01 10.70
N ILE A 137 3.49 -4.61 11.02
CA ILE A 137 3.61 -6.06 11.20
C ILE A 137 2.63 -6.56 12.26
N GLN A 138 2.55 -5.90 13.41
CA GLN A 138 1.60 -6.27 14.47
C GLN A 138 0.15 -6.07 14.03
N PHE A 139 -0.14 -5.00 13.29
CA PHE A 139 -1.45 -4.76 12.71
C PHE A 139 -1.88 -5.92 11.82
N TYR A 140 -1.02 -6.35 10.89
CA TYR A 140 -1.33 -7.46 9.99
C TYR A 140 -1.43 -8.81 10.70
N LYS A 141 -0.56 -9.08 11.68
CA LYS A 141 -0.67 -10.30 12.50
C LYS A 141 -2.01 -10.39 13.23
N LYS A 142 -2.50 -9.29 13.77
CA LYS A 142 -3.83 -9.22 14.40
C LYS A 142 -4.98 -9.49 13.43
N LEU A 143 -4.77 -9.20 12.14
CA LEU A 143 -5.74 -9.49 11.09
C LEU A 143 -5.65 -10.92 10.56
N GLY A 144 -4.70 -11.72 11.04
CA GLY A 144 -4.53 -13.12 10.66
C GLY A 144 -3.48 -13.38 9.56
N PHE A 145 -2.67 -12.39 9.22
CA PHE A 145 -1.54 -12.59 8.30
C PHE A 145 -0.38 -13.29 8.99
N TYR A 146 0.34 -14.11 8.23
CA TYR A 146 1.57 -14.76 8.68
C TYR A 146 2.67 -14.63 7.62
N LYS A 147 3.92 -14.62 8.06
CA LYS A 147 5.08 -14.50 7.19
C LYS A 147 5.29 -15.78 6.39
N ILE A 148 5.44 -15.65 5.06
CA ILE A 148 5.75 -16.75 4.14
C ILE A 148 7.11 -16.60 3.45
N GLY A 149 7.72 -15.43 3.48
CA GLY A 149 8.99 -15.19 2.81
C GLY A 149 9.51 -13.78 3.04
N GLU A 150 10.52 -13.45 2.28
CA GLU A 150 11.19 -12.14 2.31
C GLU A 150 11.48 -11.66 0.89
N HIS A 151 11.51 -10.33 0.72
CA HIS A 151 11.88 -9.66 -0.50
C HIS A 151 12.94 -8.59 -0.20
N VAL A 152 13.97 -8.51 -1.04
CA VAL A 152 14.98 -7.47 -0.93
C VAL A 152 14.55 -6.26 -1.74
N PHE A 153 14.58 -5.12 -1.09
CA PHE A 153 14.26 -3.82 -1.67
C PHE A 153 15.42 -2.85 -1.43
N PHE A 154 15.83 -2.10 -2.46
CA PHE A 154 16.88 -1.10 -2.33
C PHE A 154 16.28 0.30 -2.33
N MET A 155 16.69 1.11 -1.33
CA MET A 155 16.42 2.54 -1.30
C MET A 155 17.77 3.26 -1.43
N GLY A 156 18.10 3.67 -2.67
CA GLY A 156 19.44 4.16 -2.99
C GLY A 156 20.47 3.04 -2.80
N ASP A 157 21.46 3.26 -1.94
CA ASP A 157 22.51 2.31 -1.56
C ASP A 157 22.13 1.44 -0.34
N GLU A 158 20.98 1.70 0.28
CA GLU A 158 20.52 0.97 1.46
C GLU A 158 19.69 -0.26 1.07
N LYS A 159 20.16 -1.43 1.52
CA LYS A 159 19.40 -2.68 1.41
C LYS A 159 18.33 -2.73 2.48
N GLN A 160 17.09 -2.92 2.06
CA GLN A 160 15.93 -3.11 2.92
C GLN A 160 15.38 -4.51 2.73
N ILE A 161 14.77 -5.06 3.77
CA ILE A 161 14.09 -6.37 3.70
C ILE A 161 12.62 -6.15 4.00
N ASP A 162 11.77 -6.62 3.09
CA ASP A 162 10.33 -6.70 3.30
C ASP A 162 9.95 -8.14 3.64
N PHE A 163 9.10 -8.31 4.64
CA PHE A 163 8.46 -9.58 4.89
C PHE A 163 7.27 -9.73 3.94
N ILE A 164 7.17 -10.89 3.30
CA ILE A 164 5.98 -11.27 2.56
C ILE A 164 5.03 -11.95 3.53
N MET A 165 3.86 -11.35 3.71
CA MET A 165 2.84 -11.87 4.62
C MET A 165 1.57 -12.21 3.84
N LEU A 166 0.95 -13.33 4.20
CA LEU A 166 -0.21 -13.88 3.52
C LEU A 166 -1.31 -14.23 4.51
N LYS A 167 -2.54 -14.12 4.05
CA LYS A 167 -3.73 -14.62 4.74
C LYS A 167 -4.59 -15.38 3.75
N GLU A 168 -4.95 -16.60 4.11
CA GLU A 168 -5.94 -17.40 3.40
C GLU A 168 -7.35 -16.86 3.66
N LEU A 169 -8.17 -16.80 2.63
CA LEU A 169 -9.53 -16.28 2.69
C LEU A 169 -10.60 -17.38 2.79
#